data_4117045659725b2dca21a470b2649419
#
_entry.id   4117045659725b2dca21a470b2649419
#
_cell.length_a   1.000
_cell.length_b   1.000
_cell.length_c   1.000
_cell.angle_alpha   90.00
_cell.angle_beta   90.00
_cell.angle_gamma   90.00
#
_symmetry.space_group_name_H-M   'P 1'
#
loop_
_entity.id
_entity.type
_entity.pdbx_description
1 polymer ?
#
loop_
_entity_poly.entity_id
_entity_poly.type
_entity_poly.pdbx_seq_one_letter_code
_entity_poly.pdbx_strand_id
1 'polypeptide(L)'
;MISRHDPQLKSFASDNYAGVHPEILRAIADANGGHQIAYGDDVYTEALREVFQRHFGERAQAWPVFNGTAANVVSLRAMTAHWEAVICPESAHIHTDEGGAPEVVGGIKLLTVPTPDGKLTPELIDRQAWGFGDVHRPQPRVVSISNTTELGTLYTPEEIAAVCAHAHDRGLLVHLDGSRLTNAAAALDVPMRALTTDAGVDVLSFGGTKIGLLYGEAVVVLNPEAATGVDYLRKTFMQLSSKMRFVSAQFEALLSGDLWLRNARQANAMGQRLAAAVRDIPGVELPRPVEANAVFAVLPREVTERLQKRFRFYTWNEATGEVRWMCAFDTTEADVDAFAAAIREEMR
;
A
#
# COMPACT_ATOMS: atom_id res chain seq x y z
N MET A 1 -0.21 -29.63 17.82
CA MET A 1 -1.19 -28.51 17.80
C MET A 1 -2.21 -28.83 16.70
N ILE A 2 -3.51 -28.71 16.99
CA ILE A 2 -4.55 -28.94 15.96
C ILE A 2 -4.60 -27.70 15.07
N SER A 3 -4.39 -27.86 13.76
CA SER A 3 -4.62 -26.77 12.80
C SER A 3 -6.11 -26.40 12.78
N ARG A 4 -6.43 -25.10 12.87
CA ARG A 4 -7.80 -24.59 12.85
C ARG A 4 -8.28 -24.20 11.46
N HIS A 5 -7.40 -24.28 10.47
CA HIS A 5 -7.66 -23.93 9.08
C HIS A 5 -6.93 -24.92 8.17
N ASP A 6 -7.35 -24.97 6.92
CA ASP A 6 -6.63 -25.71 5.88
C ASP A 6 -5.42 -24.86 5.40
N PRO A 7 -4.17 -25.30 5.65
CA PRO A 7 -2.99 -24.58 5.26
C PRO A 7 -2.73 -24.59 3.73
N GLN A 8 -3.47 -25.41 2.98
CA GLN A 8 -3.37 -25.46 1.52
C GLN A 8 -4.37 -24.52 0.82
N LEU A 9 -5.33 -23.96 1.56
CA LEU A 9 -6.32 -23.06 0.98
C LEU A 9 -5.67 -21.74 0.57
N LYS A 10 -5.79 -21.39 -0.72
CA LYS A 10 -5.36 -20.12 -1.27
C LYS A 10 -6.54 -19.22 -1.60
N SER A 11 -6.30 -17.92 -1.57
CA SER A 11 -7.32 -16.89 -1.76
C SER A 11 -6.83 -15.85 -2.77
N PHE A 12 -7.74 -15.35 -3.59
CA PHE A 12 -7.49 -14.24 -4.50
C PHE A 12 -8.21 -12.95 -4.04
N ALA A 13 -8.61 -12.88 -2.76
CA ALA A 13 -9.33 -11.73 -2.22
C ALA A 13 -8.39 -10.56 -1.89
N SER A 14 -7.25 -10.87 -1.25
CA SER A 14 -6.31 -9.85 -0.81
C SER A 14 -4.93 -10.47 -0.54
N ASP A 15 -3.88 -9.72 -0.84
CA ASP A 15 -2.50 -10.01 -0.46
C ASP A 15 -2.27 -9.95 1.08
N ASN A 16 -3.22 -9.37 1.84
CA ASN A 16 -3.24 -9.48 3.31
C ASN A 16 -3.59 -10.90 3.83
N TYR A 17 -4.06 -11.82 2.97
CA TYR A 17 -4.45 -13.17 3.40
C TYR A 17 -3.29 -14.15 3.40
N ALA A 18 -2.18 -13.81 2.74
CA ALA A 18 -0.95 -14.57 2.79
C ALA A 18 -0.42 -14.69 4.23
N GLY A 19 0.27 -15.76 4.51
CA GLY A 19 0.96 -15.94 5.78
C GLY A 19 2.21 -15.05 5.89
N VAL A 20 3.00 -15.31 6.93
CA VAL A 20 4.28 -14.62 7.13
C VAL A 20 5.36 -15.34 6.32
N HIS A 21 6.25 -14.58 5.66
CA HIS A 21 7.38 -15.18 4.95
C HIS A 21 8.32 -15.92 5.92
N PRO A 22 8.83 -17.13 5.58
CA PRO A 22 9.68 -17.92 6.49
C PRO A 22 10.93 -17.19 7.00
N GLU A 23 11.58 -16.36 6.16
CA GLU A 23 12.72 -15.54 6.59
C GLU A 23 12.33 -14.50 7.64
N ILE A 24 11.13 -13.95 7.55
CA ILE A 24 10.59 -13.02 8.55
C ILE A 24 10.29 -13.71 9.87
N LEU A 25 9.68 -14.91 9.84
CA LEU A 25 9.45 -15.71 11.05
C LEU A 25 10.78 -16.03 11.76
N ARG A 26 11.83 -16.34 11.01
CA ARG A 26 13.16 -16.56 11.56
C ARG A 26 13.71 -15.30 12.22
N ALA A 27 13.62 -14.14 11.57
CA ALA A 27 14.08 -12.87 12.14
C ALA A 27 13.35 -12.52 13.45
N ILE A 28 12.04 -12.78 13.53
CA ILE A 28 11.27 -12.63 14.78
C ILE A 28 11.81 -13.56 15.87
N ALA A 29 12.08 -14.82 15.54
CA ALA A 29 12.63 -15.80 16.49
C ALA A 29 14.04 -15.40 16.96
N ASP A 30 14.90 -14.95 16.06
CA ASP A 30 16.27 -14.50 16.37
C ASP A 30 16.26 -13.26 17.28
N ALA A 31 15.30 -12.32 17.07
CA ALA A 31 15.13 -11.15 17.93
C ALA A 31 14.57 -11.47 19.34
N ASN A 32 14.18 -12.71 19.62
CA ASN A 32 13.52 -13.08 20.87
C ASN A 32 14.49 -13.26 22.07
N GLY A 33 15.80 -13.32 21.82
CA GLY A 33 16.79 -13.50 22.89
C GLY A 33 16.99 -12.27 23.77
N GLY A 34 17.29 -12.48 25.08
CA GLY A 34 17.66 -11.43 26.00
C GLY A 34 16.63 -10.32 26.21
N HIS A 35 17.05 -9.28 26.90
CA HIS A 35 16.25 -8.07 27.15
C HIS A 35 16.77 -6.92 26.28
N GLN A 36 15.85 -6.16 25.68
CA GLN A 36 16.11 -4.92 24.97
C GLN A 36 15.24 -3.80 25.55
N ILE A 37 15.69 -2.56 25.42
CA ILE A 37 14.92 -1.40 25.85
C ILE A 37 13.62 -1.34 25.03
N ALA A 38 12.54 -0.97 25.72
CA ALA A 38 11.22 -0.94 25.09
C ALA A 38 10.99 0.34 24.25
N TYR A 39 9.90 0.35 23.48
CA TYR A 39 9.36 1.52 22.76
C TYR A 39 10.27 2.07 21.64
N GLY A 40 11.15 1.25 21.09
CA GLY A 40 11.96 1.61 19.93
C GLY A 40 13.37 2.10 20.27
N ASP A 41 13.78 2.05 21.54
CA ASP A 41 15.16 2.34 21.97
C ASP A 41 16.02 1.06 21.96
N ASP A 42 15.66 0.08 21.13
CA ASP A 42 16.37 -1.19 20.96
C ASP A 42 17.28 -1.18 19.73
N VAL A 43 18.24 -2.08 19.70
CA VAL A 43 19.25 -2.15 18.64
C VAL A 43 18.68 -2.46 17.25
N TYR A 44 17.55 -3.17 17.16
CA TYR A 44 16.90 -3.47 15.90
C TYR A 44 16.21 -2.22 15.33
N THR A 45 15.58 -1.42 16.21
CA THR A 45 14.93 -0.16 15.78
C THR A 45 16.00 0.89 15.42
N GLU A 46 17.13 0.93 16.12
CA GLU A 46 18.26 1.77 15.75
C GLU A 46 18.80 1.43 14.37
N ALA A 47 18.96 0.13 14.07
CA ALA A 47 19.44 -0.35 12.78
C ALA A 47 18.52 0.01 11.60
N LEU A 48 17.22 0.18 11.83
CA LEU A 48 16.26 0.54 10.77
C LEU A 48 16.59 1.86 10.09
N ARG A 49 17.23 2.79 10.77
CA ARG A 49 17.66 4.05 10.16
C ARG A 49 18.49 3.80 8.91
N GLU A 50 19.54 2.99 9.03
CA GLU A 50 20.42 2.69 7.90
C GLU A 50 19.71 1.84 6.84
N VAL A 51 18.83 0.93 7.26
CA VAL A 51 18.05 0.09 6.36
C VAL A 51 17.17 0.94 5.45
N PHE A 52 16.40 1.88 6.00
CA PHE A 52 15.56 2.77 5.22
C PHE A 52 16.37 3.79 4.41
N GLN A 53 17.46 4.32 4.94
CA GLN A 53 18.32 5.25 4.22
C GLN A 53 18.95 4.65 2.95
N ARG A 54 19.27 3.36 2.96
CA ARG A 54 19.76 2.67 1.74
C ARG A 54 18.74 2.67 0.60
N HIS A 55 17.45 2.61 0.92
CA HIS A 55 16.37 2.57 -0.08
C HIS A 55 15.82 3.94 -0.44
N PHE A 56 15.87 4.91 0.49
CA PHE A 56 15.16 6.19 0.35
C PHE A 56 16.06 7.42 0.48
N GLY A 57 17.37 7.24 0.72
CA GLY A 57 18.34 8.34 0.83
C GLY A 57 18.65 8.76 2.27
N GLU A 58 19.75 9.48 2.44
CA GLU A 58 20.34 9.78 3.76
C GLU A 58 19.45 10.60 4.70
N ARG A 59 18.50 11.37 4.16
CA ARG A 59 17.56 12.19 4.96
C ARG A 59 16.34 11.42 5.46
N ALA A 60 16.11 10.20 4.95
CA ALA A 60 14.95 9.41 5.30
C ALA A 60 14.96 9.00 6.79
N GLN A 61 13.82 9.20 7.43
CA GLN A 61 13.56 8.80 8.80
C GLN A 61 12.31 7.91 8.83
N ALA A 62 12.35 6.78 9.54
CA ALA A 62 11.29 5.80 9.53
C ALA A 62 10.79 5.48 10.94
N TRP A 63 9.47 5.40 11.08
CA TRP A 63 8.78 5.05 12.32
C TRP A 63 7.84 3.86 12.07
N PRO A 64 8.16 2.67 12.59
CA PRO A 64 7.26 1.52 12.49
C PRO A 64 5.94 1.76 13.22
N VAL A 65 4.85 1.31 12.57
CA VAL A 65 3.48 1.30 13.09
C VAL A 65 2.83 -0.05 12.82
N PHE A 66 1.62 -0.33 13.36
CA PHE A 66 1.02 -1.67 13.27
C PHE A 66 0.36 -1.97 11.92
N ASN A 67 -0.23 -0.98 11.26
CA ASN A 67 -1.03 -1.19 10.04
C ASN A 67 -1.02 0.03 9.12
N GLY A 68 -1.52 -0.16 7.88
CA GLY A 68 -1.53 0.86 6.83
C GLY A 68 -2.37 2.09 7.17
N THR A 69 -3.55 1.89 7.74
CA THR A 69 -4.42 2.99 8.20
C THR A 69 -3.67 3.90 9.18
N ALA A 70 -2.93 3.31 10.12
CA ALA A 70 -2.13 4.09 11.05
C ALA A 70 -0.98 4.82 10.36
N ALA A 71 -0.31 4.17 9.40
CA ALA A 71 0.75 4.83 8.62
C ALA A 71 0.19 6.07 7.90
N ASN A 72 -0.97 5.94 7.25
CA ASN A 72 -1.63 7.05 6.55
C ASN A 72 -2.06 8.16 7.50
N VAL A 73 -2.77 7.82 8.59
CA VAL A 73 -3.27 8.82 9.56
C VAL A 73 -2.13 9.57 10.24
N VAL A 74 -1.07 8.88 10.66
CA VAL A 74 0.10 9.52 11.29
C VAL A 74 0.84 10.39 10.28
N SER A 75 1.08 9.89 9.06
CA SER A 75 1.75 10.65 7.98
C SER A 75 1.00 11.94 7.67
N LEU A 76 -0.28 11.83 7.36
CA LEU A 76 -1.10 12.97 6.98
C LEU A 76 -1.25 13.98 8.13
N ARG A 77 -1.42 13.49 9.38
CA ARG A 77 -1.53 14.37 10.54
C ARG A 77 -0.22 15.08 10.87
N ALA A 78 0.92 14.45 10.63
CA ALA A 78 2.23 15.08 10.83
C ALA A 78 2.48 16.22 9.81
N MET A 79 1.80 16.18 8.65
CA MET A 79 1.92 17.15 7.56
C MET A 79 0.88 18.27 7.62
N THR A 80 -0.17 18.17 8.46
CA THR A 80 -1.32 19.08 8.44
C THR A 80 -1.60 19.73 9.79
N ALA A 81 -2.08 20.97 9.78
CA ALA A 81 -2.74 21.62 10.89
C ALA A 81 -4.26 21.29 10.89
N HIS A 82 -4.98 21.68 11.95
CA HIS A 82 -6.41 21.35 12.11
C HIS A 82 -7.35 21.97 11.08
N TRP A 83 -6.94 23.06 10.44
CA TRP A 83 -7.72 23.77 9.41
C TRP A 83 -7.28 23.41 7.99
N GLU A 84 -6.31 22.49 7.88
CA GLU A 84 -5.79 22.08 6.59
C GLU A 84 -6.46 20.80 6.10
N ALA A 85 -6.33 20.54 4.80
CA ALA A 85 -6.99 19.46 4.11
C ALA A 85 -6.04 18.70 3.18
N VAL A 86 -6.43 17.48 2.85
CA VAL A 86 -5.72 16.58 1.97
C VAL A 86 -6.51 16.37 0.68
N ILE A 87 -5.89 16.62 -0.46
CA ILE A 87 -6.43 16.33 -1.80
C ILE A 87 -6.08 14.89 -2.15
N CYS A 88 -7.07 14.08 -2.53
CA CYS A 88 -6.85 12.69 -2.92
C CYS A 88 -7.85 12.24 -4.00
N PRO A 89 -7.57 11.13 -4.75
CA PRO A 89 -8.57 10.51 -5.60
C PRO A 89 -9.80 10.05 -4.80
N GLU A 90 -10.98 10.01 -5.42
CA GLU A 90 -12.18 9.42 -4.79
C GLU A 90 -12.00 7.93 -4.46
N SER A 91 -11.15 7.22 -5.22
CA SER A 91 -10.83 5.81 -4.98
C SER A 91 -9.79 5.58 -3.89
N ALA A 92 -9.15 6.66 -3.36
CA ALA A 92 -8.08 6.54 -2.38
C ALA A 92 -8.52 5.77 -1.13
N HIS A 93 -7.69 4.84 -0.66
CA HIS A 93 -7.94 4.01 0.52
C HIS A 93 -8.28 4.84 1.75
N ILE A 94 -7.61 5.96 1.95
CA ILE A 94 -7.87 6.91 3.03
C ILE A 94 -9.30 7.48 3.02
N HIS A 95 -9.96 7.50 1.86
CA HIS A 95 -11.34 7.96 1.71
C HIS A 95 -12.35 6.82 1.79
N THR A 96 -12.03 5.65 1.21
CA THR A 96 -13.04 4.60 0.98
C THR A 96 -12.99 3.46 2.00
N ASP A 97 -11.81 3.11 2.55
CA ASP A 97 -11.62 1.80 3.19
C ASP A 97 -10.81 1.85 4.50
N GLU A 98 -10.84 3.01 5.19
CA GLU A 98 -10.20 3.20 6.51
C GLU A 98 -11.21 3.56 7.62
N GLY A 99 -12.50 3.31 7.40
CA GLY A 99 -13.54 3.55 8.39
C GLY A 99 -13.65 5.01 8.86
N GLY A 100 -13.21 5.97 8.04
CA GLY A 100 -13.16 7.38 8.39
C GLY A 100 -12.03 7.74 9.38
N ALA A 101 -11.00 6.90 9.50
CA ALA A 101 -9.91 7.15 10.44
C ALA A 101 -9.15 8.46 10.20
N PRO A 102 -8.88 8.90 8.95
CA PRO A 102 -8.27 10.20 8.71
C PRO A 102 -9.08 11.36 9.30
N GLU A 103 -10.41 11.31 9.18
CA GLU A 103 -11.31 12.33 9.70
C GLU A 103 -11.48 12.25 11.22
N VAL A 104 -11.77 11.04 11.74
CA VAL A 104 -12.14 10.86 13.16
C VAL A 104 -10.91 10.89 14.06
N VAL A 105 -9.84 10.22 13.69
CA VAL A 105 -8.61 10.11 14.49
C VAL A 105 -7.62 11.21 14.15
N GLY A 106 -7.40 11.44 12.85
CA GLY A 106 -6.49 12.47 12.36
C GLY A 106 -7.07 13.88 12.45
N GLY A 107 -8.40 14.04 12.46
CA GLY A 107 -9.08 15.34 12.37
C GLY A 107 -8.82 16.03 11.04
N ILE A 108 -8.70 15.25 9.96
CA ILE A 108 -8.27 15.70 8.63
C ILE A 108 -9.49 15.84 7.71
N LYS A 109 -9.60 16.94 6.99
CA LYS A 109 -10.57 17.07 5.91
C LYS A 109 -10.00 16.49 4.62
N LEU A 110 -10.70 15.54 4.00
CA LEU A 110 -10.37 15.05 2.66
C LEU A 110 -11.12 15.88 1.59
N LEU A 111 -10.41 16.27 0.55
CA LEU A 111 -10.90 16.93 -0.64
C LEU A 111 -10.72 15.97 -1.82
N THR A 112 -11.77 15.23 -2.13
CA THR A 112 -11.72 14.18 -3.14
C THR A 112 -11.83 14.72 -4.56
N VAL A 113 -11.19 14.00 -5.50
CA VAL A 113 -11.21 14.30 -6.93
C VAL A 113 -11.58 13.03 -7.70
N PRO A 114 -12.63 13.07 -8.54
CA PRO A 114 -12.94 11.98 -9.45
C PRO A 114 -11.80 11.74 -10.44
N THR A 115 -11.38 10.48 -10.56
CA THR A 115 -10.33 10.05 -11.48
C THR A 115 -10.78 8.82 -12.26
N PRO A 116 -10.39 8.64 -13.54
CA PRO A 116 -10.79 7.48 -14.31
C PRO A 116 -9.99 6.22 -13.95
N ASP A 117 -8.78 6.39 -13.43
CA ASP A 117 -7.79 5.33 -13.23
C ASP A 117 -7.14 5.34 -11.83
N GLY A 118 -7.66 6.16 -10.90
CA GLY A 118 -7.11 6.31 -9.56
C GLY A 118 -5.92 7.26 -9.47
N LYS A 119 -5.50 7.88 -10.58
CA LYS A 119 -4.35 8.80 -10.60
C LYS A 119 -4.76 10.27 -10.61
N LEU A 120 -4.12 11.08 -9.77
CA LEU A 120 -4.15 12.53 -9.86
C LEU A 120 -3.14 13.01 -10.89
N THR A 121 -3.53 14.00 -11.68
CA THR A 121 -2.65 14.79 -12.53
C THR A 121 -2.55 16.22 -12.00
N PRO A 122 -1.59 17.04 -12.46
CA PRO A 122 -1.54 18.46 -12.15
C PRO A 122 -2.89 19.17 -12.30
N GLU A 123 -3.60 18.94 -13.41
CA GLU A 123 -4.90 19.56 -13.71
C GLU A 123 -6.02 19.08 -12.77
N LEU A 124 -5.95 17.83 -12.37
CA LEU A 124 -6.91 17.24 -11.42
C LEU A 124 -6.71 17.80 -10.00
N ILE A 125 -5.45 18.02 -9.59
CA ILE A 125 -5.12 18.64 -8.30
C ILE A 125 -5.73 20.05 -8.22
N ASP A 126 -5.67 20.82 -9.30
CA ASP A 126 -6.19 22.20 -9.36
C ASP A 126 -7.69 22.30 -9.11
N ARG A 127 -8.46 21.22 -9.29
CA ARG A 127 -9.88 21.19 -8.94
C ARG A 127 -10.14 21.43 -7.45
N GLN A 128 -9.17 21.13 -6.59
CA GLN A 128 -9.26 21.33 -5.14
C GLN A 128 -8.21 22.30 -4.59
N ALA A 129 -7.12 22.56 -5.32
CA ALA A 129 -6.02 23.44 -4.90
C ALA A 129 -6.36 24.93 -5.15
N TRP A 130 -7.41 25.44 -4.49
CA TRP A 130 -7.88 26.81 -4.60
C TRP A 130 -8.44 27.34 -3.28
N GLY A 131 -8.68 28.64 -3.17
CA GLY A 131 -9.22 29.28 -1.99
C GLY A 131 -8.21 29.46 -0.87
N PHE A 132 -6.92 29.55 -1.21
CA PHE A 132 -5.86 29.81 -0.25
C PHE A 132 -6.07 31.13 0.48
N GLY A 133 -5.99 31.11 1.83
CA GLY A 133 -6.21 32.27 2.68
C GLY A 133 -7.69 32.60 2.95
N ASP A 134 -8.64 31.93 2.34
CA ASP A 134 -10.07 32.09 2.64
C ASP A 134 -10.42 31.32 3.92
N VAL A 135 -10.79 32.05 4.99
CA VAL A 135 -11.11 31.49 6.32
C VAL A 135 -12.38 30.62 6.34
N HIS A 136 -13.21 30.69 5.30
CA HIS A 136 -14.41 29.87 5.15
C HIS A 136 -14.14 28.51 4.52
N ARG A 137 -12.91 28.26 4.04
CA ARG A 137 -12.53 27.03 3.34
C ARG A 137 -11.43 26.29 4.08
N PRO A 138 -11.51 24.93 4.21
CA PRO A 138 -10.37 24.13 4.62
C PRO A 138 -9.19 24.38 3.67
N GLN A 139 -8.02 24.66 4.22
CA GLN A 139 -6.86 25.05 3.42
C GLN A 139 -6.20 23.83 2.79
N PRO A 140 -6.12 23.68 1.46
CA PRO A 140 -5.37 22.58 0.86
C PRO A 140 -3.91 22.62 1.32
N ARG A 141 -3.41 21.49 1.80
CA ARG A 141 -2.01 21.40 2.30
C ARG A 141 -1.26 20.21 1.73
N VAL A 142 -1.91 19.06 1.57
CA VAL A 142 -1.28 17.83 1.13
C VAL A 142 -2.00 17.28 -0.08
N VAL A 143 -1.24 16.80 -1.06
CA VAL A 143 -1.71 15.91 -2.14
C VAL A 143 -1.34 14.49 -1.75
N SER A 144 -2.31 13.59 -1.66
CA SER A 144 -2.08 12.17 -1.34
C SER A 144 -2.38 11.32 -2.56
N ILE A 145 -1.40 10.53 -2.98
CA ILE A 145 -1.48 9.56 -4.08
C ILE A 145 -1.12 8.17 -3.58
N SER A 146 -1.50 7.12 -4.32
CA SER A 146 -1.19 5.72 -3.99
C SER A 146 -0.41 5.05 -5.13
N ASN A 147 0.61 4.26 -4.80
CA ASN A 147 1.29 3.44 -5.80
C ASN A 147 1.57 2.01 -5.25
N THR A 148 0.95 0.96 -5.82
CA THR A 148 -0.08 0.97 -6.89
C THR A 148 -1.37 1.65 -6.43
N THR A 149 -2.16 2.18 -7.37
CA THR A 149 -3.47 2.73 -7.02
C THR A 149 -4.46 1.62 -6.61
N GLU A 150 -5.56 1.98 -6.00
CA GLU A 150 -6.64 1.06 -5.62
C GLU A 150 -7.32 0.41 -6.84
N LEU A 151 -7.17 1.04 -8.01
CA LEU A 151 -7.66 0.53 -9.30
C LEU A 151 -6.61 -0.31 -10.05
N GLY A 152 -5.45 -0.60 -9.43
CA GLY A 152 -4.42 -1.48 -9.95
C GLY A 152 -3.48 -0.84 -10.98
N THR A 153 -3.58 0.46 -11.19
CA THR A 153 -2.70 1.23 -12.10
C THR A 153 -1.41 1.64 -11.39
N LEU A 154 -0.40 1.99 -12.17
CA LEU A 154 0.89 2.46 -11.68
C LEU A 154 1.11 3.94 -12.04
N TYR A 155 1.71 4.68 -11.12
CA TYR A 155 2.40 5.91 -11.45
C TYR A 155 3.84 5.59 -11.87
N THR A 156 4.30 6.16 -12.99
CA THR A 156 5.71 6.16 -13.34
C THR A 156 6.49 7.18 -12.49
N PRO A 157 7.84 7.09 -12.43
CA PRO A 157 8.65 8.13 -11.76
C PRO A 157 8.36 9.54 -12.28
N GLU A 158 8.17 9.69 -13.59
CA GLU A 158 7.89 10.97 -14.25
C GLU A 158 6.53 11.53 -13.88
N GLU A 159 5.49 10.67 -13.78
CA GLU A 159 4.16 11.06 -13.34
C GLU A 159 4.16 11.54 -11.88
N ILE A 160 4.87 10.82 -10.99
CA ILE A 160 5.02 11.25 -9.59
C ILE A 160 5.78 12.57 -9.52
N ALA A 161 6.88 12.72 -10.27
CA ALA A 161 7.66 13.95 -10.29
C ALA A 161 6.82 15.15 -10.79
N ALA A 162 5.98 14.94 -11.79
CA ALA A 162 5.08 16.00 -12.27
C ALA A 162 4.04 16.41 -11.20
N VAL A 163 3.46 15.45 -10.48
CA VAL A 163 2.56 15.70 -9.35
C VAL A 163 3.29 16.46 -8.24
N CYS A 164 4.50 16.02 -7.87
CA CYS A 164 5.29 16.66 -6.81
C CYS A 164 5.68 18.10 -7.17
N ALA A 165 6.23 18.31 -8.37
CA ALA A 165 6.60 19.64 -8.83
C ALA A 165 5.41 20.60 -8.81
N HIS A 166 4.26 20.17 -9.35
CA HIS A 166 3.05 20.97 -9.39
C HIS A 166 2.48 21.28 -7.98
N ALA A 167 2.51 20.30 -7.09
CA ALA A 167 2.09 20.50 -5.70
C ALA A 167 3.01 21.49 -4.97
N HIS A 168 4.33 21.32 -5.08
CA HIS A 168 5.32 22.18 -4.44
C HIS A 168 5.27 23.62 -4.96
N ASP A 169 5.05 23.84 -6.25
CA ASP A 169 4.85 25.17 -6.83
C ASP A 169 3.66 25.91 -6.22
N ARG A 170 2.70 25.21 -5.65
CA ARG A 170 1.53 25.74 -4.93
C ARG A 170 1.71 25.80 -3.41
N GLY A 171 2.89 25.43 -2.90
CA GLY A 171 3.15 25.34 -1.47
C GLY A 171 2.47 24.16 -0.78
N LEU A 172 2.01 23.16 -1.57
CA LEU A 172 1.47 21.90 -1.05
C LEU A 172 2.60 20.89 -0.83
N LEU A 173 2.34 19.90 0.03
CA LEU A 173 3.20 18.75 0.27
C LEU A 173 2.63 17.51 -0.43
N VAL A 174 3.46 16.48 -0.63
CA VAL A 174 3.03 15.23 -1.26
C VAL A 174 3.22 14.04 -0.32
N HIS A 175 2.14 13.33 -0.07
CA HIS A 175 2.09 12.03 0.61
C HIS A 175 1.92 10.92 -0.42
N LEU A 176 2.68 9.83 -0.28
CA LEU A 176 2.51 8.60 -1.05
C LEU A 176 2.04 7.47 -0.14
N ASP A 177 0.84 6.95 -0.37
CA ASP A 177 0.46 5.63 0.14
C ASP A 177 1.22 4.56 -0.66
N GLY A 178 2.22 4.00 -0.03
CA GLY A 178 3.10 2.95 -0.58
C GLY A 178 2.78 1.57 -0.06
N SER A 179 1.53 1.26 0.25
CA SER A 179 1.12 -0.07 0.73
C SER A 179 1.51 -1.20 -0.25
N ARG A 180 1.70 -0.86 -1.54
CA ARG A 180 2.22 -1.75 -2.60
C ARG A 180 3.36 -1.10 -3.42
N LEU A 181 4.13 -0.21 -2.82
CA LEU A 181 5.27 0.44 -3.48
C LEU A 181 6.28 -0.58 -4.02
N THR A 182 6.52 -1.67 -3.29
CA THR A 182 7.42 -2.74 -3.71
C THR A 182 6.93 -3.42 -4.98
N ASN A 183 5.62 -3.63 -5.14
CA ASN A 183 5.03 -4.18 -6.36
C ASN A 183 5.19 -3.20 -7.53
N ALA A 184 4.98 -1.91 -7.30
CA ALA A 184 5.18 -0.87 -8.31
C ALA A 184 6.65 -0.80 -8.76
N ALA A 185 7.59 -0.75 -7.81
CA ALA A 185 9.02 -0.72 -8.10
C ALA A 185 9.48 -1.96 -8.88
N ALA A 186 8.99 -3.15 -8.50
CA ALA A 186 9.31 -4.40 -9.19
C ALA A 186 8.69 -4.47 -10.60
N ALA A 187 7.49 -3.93 -10.81
CA ALA A 187 6.82 -3.91 -12.10
C ALA A 187 7.52 -2.97 -13.10
N LEU A 188 8.00 -1.83 -12.62
CA LEU A 188 8.72 -0.83 -13.42
C LEU A 188 10.22 -1.10 -13.53
N ASP A 189 10.73 -2.09 -12.79
CA ASP A 189 12.16 -2.43 -12.66
C ASP A 189 13.03 -1.22 -12.25
N VAL A 190 12.54 -0.44 -11.28
CA VAL A 190 13.22 0.74 -10.75
C VAL A 190 13.47 0.61 -9.24
N PRO A 191 14.48 1.28 -8.68
CA PRO A 191 14.64 1.36 -7.23
C PRO A 191 13.46 2.13 -6.60
N MET A 192 13.06 1.76 -5.37
CA MET A 192 11.95 2.42 -4.66
C MET A 192 12.15 3.93 -4.53
N ARG A 193 13.40 4.42 -4.40
CA ARG A 193 13.69 5.85 -4.33
C ARG A 193 13.29 6.63 -5.59
N ALA A 194 13.30 5.98 -6.77
CA ALA A 194 12.87 6.62 -8.01
C ALA A 194 11.37 6.99 -8.00
N LEU A 195 10.56 6.21 -7.25
CA LEU A 195 9.12 6.45 -7.06
C LEU A 195 8.82 7.30 -5.82
N THR A 196 9.82 7.74 -5.08
CA THR A 196 9.66 8.45 -3.81
C THR A 196 10.57 9.68 -3.74
N THR A 197 11.71 9.55 -3.09
CA THR A 197 12.65 10.66 -2.83
C THR A 197 13.09 11.38 -4.10
N ASP A 198 13.48 10.63 -5.13
CA ASP A 198 13.98 11.21 -6.38
C ASP A 198 12.87 11.90 -7.19
N ALA A 199 11.61 11.46 -7.00
CA ALA A 199 10.42 12.07 -7.60
C ALA A 199 9.87 13.27 -6.80
N GLY A 200 10.35 13.50 -5.57
CA GLY A 200 9.96 14.64 -4.74
C GLY A 200 8.86 14.38 -3.72
N VAL A 201 8.54 13.12 -3.40
CA VAL A 201 7.59 12.77 -2.33
C VAL A 201 8.13 13.23 -0.98
N ASP A 202 7.28 13.85 -0.16
CA ASP A 202 7.67 14.37 1.17
C ASP A 202 7.55 13.31 2.27
N VAL A 203 6.44 12.57 2.30
CA VAL A 203 6.20 11.51 3.29
C VAL A 203 5.60 10.29 2.61
N LEU A 204 6.09 9.11 2.99
CA LEU A 204 5.67 7.82 2.49
C LEU A 204 5.05 6.98 3.62
N SER A 205 3.88 6.41 3.39
CA SER A 205 3.36 5.27 4.15
C SER A 205 3.88 3.98 3.52
N PHE A 206 4.94 3.39 4.08
CA PHE A 206 5.57 2.19 3.51
C PHE A 206 4.89 0.91 3.96
N GLY A 207 4.47 0.08 3.00
CA GLY A 207 3.79 -1.19 3.25
C GLY A 207 4.74 -2.37 3.46
N GLY A 208 4.58 -3.07 4.59
CA GLY A 208 5.33 -4.29 4.89
C GLY A 208 4.47 -5.55 4.98
N THR A 209 3.25 -5.44 5.52
CA THR A 209 2.37 -6.58 5.77
C THR A 209 2.03 -7.36 4.50
N LYS A 210 1.64 -6.68 3.43
CA LYS A 210 1.23 -7.30 2.17
C LYS A 210 2.37 -7.99 1.42
N ILE A 211 3.61 -7.71 1.79
CA ILE A 211 4.80 -8.23 1.13
C ILE A 211 5.56 -9.26 1.99
N GLY A 212 4.94 -9.77 3.04
CA GLY A 212 5.43 -10.92 3.81
C GLY A 212 5.75 -10.71 5.27
N LEU A 213 5.58 -9.49 5.83
CA LEU A 213 5.66 -9.30 7.27
C LEU A 213 4.47 -9.95 7.99
N LEU A 214 4.63 -10.28 9.26
CA LEU A 214 3.56 -10.70 10.15
C LEU A 214 2.53 -9.55 10.33
N TYR A 215 3.04 -8.38 10.57
CA TYR A 215 2.40 -7.08 10.58
C TYR A 215 3.51 -6.02 10.67
N GLY A 216 3.22 -4.84 10.17
CA GLY A 216 4.13 -3.70 10.25
C GLY A 216 4.11 -2.88 8.97
N GLU A 217 3.90 -1.61 9.17
CA GLU A 217 4.02 -0.56 8.19
C GLU A 217 4.98 0.49 8.75
N ALA A 218 5.43 1.43 7.94
CA ALA A 218 6.27 2.51 8.44
C ALA A 218 5.82 3.87 7.89
N VAL A 219 5.77 4.85 8.76
CA VAL A 219 5.80 6.26 8.35
C VAL A 219 7.24 6.59 7.99
N VAL A 220 7.49 7.00 6.76
CA VAL A 220 8.84 7.37 6.28
C VAL A 220 8.82 8.83 5.86
N VAL A 221 9.46 9.67 6.64
CA VAL A 221 9.63 11.09 6.33
C VAL A 221 10.86 11.22 5.45
N LEU A 222 10.66 11.63 4.20
CA LEU A 222 11.69 11.79 3.17
C LEU A 222 12.20 13.23 3.16
N ASN A 223 11.28 14.19 3.40
CA ASN A 223 11.55 15.60 3.57
C ASN A 223 11.32 15.98 5.05
N PRO A 224 12.37 16.12 5.89
CA PRO A 224 12.22 16.43 7.31
C PRO A 224 11.46 17.72 7.62
N GLU A 225 11.40 18.67 6.69
CA GLU A 225 10.67 19.93 6.86
C GLU A 225 9.15 19.77 6.64
N ALA A 226 8.72 18.65 6.06
CA ALA A 226 7.31 18.41 5.71
C ALA A 226 6.47 17.84 6.85
N ALA A 227 7.09 17.25 7.86
CA ALA A 227 6.37 16.53 8.92
C ALA A 227 6.90 16.90 10.31
N THR A 228 6.00 17.01 11.28
CA THR A 228 6.35 17.34 12.67
C THR A 228 5.67 16.42 13.66
N GLY A 229 6.36 16.10 14.76
CA GLY A 229 5.78 15.41 15.90
C GLY A 229 5.38 13.94 15.67
N VAL A 230 5.99 13.24 14.71
CA VAL A 230 5.67 11.84 14.38
C VAL A 230 5.77 10.93 15.60
N ASP A 231 6.77 11.11 16.46
CA ASP A 231 6.93 10.33 17.69
C ASP A 231 5.74 10.49 18.64
N TYR A 232 5.27 11.72 18.83
CA TYR A 232 4.13 12.03 19.69
C TYR A 232 2.83 11.50 19.07
N LEU A 233 2.63 11.71 17.77
CA LEU A 233 1.45 11.22 17.04
C LEU A 233 1.38 9.69 17.08
N ARG A 234 2.49 9.00 16.84
CA ARG A 234 2.58 7.54 16.95
C ARG A 234 2.15 7.05 18.35
N LYS A 235 2.58 7.74 19.42
CA LYS A 235 2.15 7.40 20.78
C LYS A 235 0.68 7.72 21.01
N THR A 236 0.23 8.93 20.61
CA THR A 236 -1.15 9.40 20.81
C THR A 236 -2.15 8.50 20.06
N PHE A 237 -1.81 8.04 18.85
CA PHE A 237 -2.65 7.14 18.05
C PHE A 237 -2.40 5.66 18.36
N MET A 238 -1.77 5.35 19.50
CA MET A 238 -1.59 4.00 20.05
C MET A 238 -0.74 3.08 19.14
N GLN A 239 0.14 3.65 18.33
CA GLN A 239 0.98 2.90 17.37
C GLN A 239 2.41 2.62 17.87
N LEU A 240 2.77 3.10 19.05
CA LEU A 240 4.07 2.84 19.66
C LEU A 240 4.05 1.52 20.44
N SER A 241 4.55 0.46 19.84
CA SER A 241 4.66 -0.86 20.47
C SER A 241 5.70 -0.88 21.57
N SER A 242 5.41 -1.53 22.70
CA SER A 242 6.41 -1.73 23.77
C SER A 242 7.55 -2.68 23.31
N LYS A 243 7.24 -3.72 22.54
CA LYS A 243 8.23 -4.66 22.00
C LYS A 243 8.51 -4.34 20.54
N MET A 244 8.92 -3.10 20.26
CA MET A 244 9.15 -2.60 18.90
C MET A 244 10.19 -3.43 18.13
N ARG A 245 11.19 -3.99 18.84
CA ARG A 245 12.23 -4.82 18.22
C ARG A 245 11.71 -5.91 17.29
N PHE A 246 10.52 -6.49 17.58
CA PHE A 246 9.95 -7.54 16.75
C PHE A 246 9.37 -7.01 15.43
N VAL A 247 8.88 -5.78 15.42
CA VAL A 247 8.46 -5.10 14.18
C VAL A 247 9.70 -4.71 13.39
N SER A 248 10.70 -4.15 14.06
CA SER A 248 11.93 -3.66 13.45
C SER A 248 12.75 -4.79 12.81
N ALA A 249 12.90 -5.92 13.50
CA ALA A 249 13.61 -7.10 12.96
C ALA A 249 12.96 -7.64 11.67
N GLN A 250 11.63 -7.51 11.52
CA GLN A 250 10.94 -7.90 10.31
C GLN A 250 11.31 -6.99 9.13
N PHE A 251 11.33 -5.66 9.35
CA PHE A 251 11.77 -4.70 8.33
C PHE A 251 13.23 -4.89 7.95
N GLU A 252 14.09 -5.13 8.93
CA GLU A 252 15.50 -5.41 8.68
C GLU A 252 15.65 -6.63 7.75
N ALA A 253 14.97 -7.72 8.06
CA ALA A 253 15.00 -8.93 7.22
C ALA A 253 14.40 -8.70 5.83
N LEU A 254 13.33 -7.92 5.73
CA LEU A 254 12.68 -7.63 4.45
C LEU A 254 13.57 -6.78 3.53
N LEU A 255 14.23 -5.76 4.08
CA LEU A 255 14.88 -4.69 3.31
C LEU A 255 16.40 -4.77 3.25
N SER A 256 17.07 -5.59 4.07
CA SER A 256 18.54 -5.72 4.03
C SER A 256 19.06 -6.46 2.81
N GLY A 257 18.24 -7.32 2.23
CA GLY A 257 18.54 -8.06 1.00
C GLY A 257 17.52 -7.76 -0.11
N ASP A 258 17.27 -8.77 -0.92
CA ASP A 258 16.34 -8.72 -2.05
C ASP A 258 14.97 -9.34 -1.77
N LEU A 259 14.66 -9.69 -0.51
CA LEU A 259 13.43 -10.39 -0.16
C LEU A 259 12.18 -9.63 -0.62
N TRP A 260 12.14 -8.31 -0.39
CA TRP A 260 11.06 -7.45 -0.85
C TRP A 260 10.85 -7.54 -2.38
N LEU A 261 11.94 -7.58 -3.16
CA LEU A 261 11.92 -7.64 -4.62
C LEU A 261 11.47 -9.00 -5.12
N ARG A 262 12.00 -10.09 -4.51
CA ARG A 262 11.58 -11.47 -4.84
C ARG A 262 10.08 -11.66 -4.60
N ASN A 263 9.59 -11.21 -3.46
CA ASN A 263 8.18 -11.31 -3.09
C ASN A 263 7.28 -10.48 -4.04
N ALA A 264 7.69 -9.25 -4.36
CA ALA A 264 6.95 -8.38 -5.27
C ALA A 264 6.91 -8.95 -6.70
N ARG A 265 8.05 -9.42 -7.21
CA ARG A 265 8.14 -10.06 -8.54
C ARG A 265 7.27 -11.30 -8.62
N GLN A 266 7.25 -12.15 -7.58
CA GLN A 266 6.38 -13.32 -7.53
C GLN A 266 4.90 -12.93 -7.61
N ALA A 267 4.45 -12.02 -6.78
CA ALA A 267 3.05 -11.55 -6.78
C ALA A 267 2.64 -10.97 -8.14
N ASN A 268 3.49 -10.12 -8.73
CA ASN A 268 3.24 -9.51 -10.04
C ASN A 268 3.23 -10.56 -11.16
N ALA A 269 4.18 -11.50 -11.17
CA ALA A 269 4.23 -12.57 -12.17
C ALA A 269 2.96 -13.44 -12.14
N MET A 270 2.44 -13.73 -10.94
CA MET A 270 1.20 -14.50 -10.79
C MET A 270 -0.03 -13.71 -11.27
N GLY A 271 -0.05 -12.39 -11.04
CA GLY A 271 -1.09 -11.50 -11.61
C GLY A 271 -1.08 -11.53 -13.14
N GLN A 272 0.09 -11.40 -13.75
CA GLN A 272 0.25 -11.49 -15.22
C GLN A 272 -0.14 -12.88 -15.76
N ARG A 273 0.29 -13.96 -15.08
CA ARG A 273 -0.09 -15.33 -15.44
C ARG A 273 -1.61 -15.54 -15.40
N LEU A 274 -2.26 -15.05 -14.34
CA LEU A 274 -3.72 -15.16 -14.21
C LEU A 274 -4.43 -14.41 -15.33
N ALA A 275 -4.04 -13.18 -15.62
CA ALA A 275 -4.60 -12.41 -16.72
C ALA A 275 -4.42 -13.11 -18.07
N ALA A 276 -3.23 -13.63 -18.34
CA ALA A 276 -2.96 -14.38 -19.57
C ALA A 276 -3.81 -15.67 -19.69
N ALA A 277 -4.03 -16.37 -18.57
CA ALA A 277 -4.80 -17.61 -18.55
C ALA A 277 -6.31 -17.41 -18.75
N VAL A 278 -6.85 -16.22 -18.47
CA VAL A 278 -8.30 -15.96 -18.50
C VAL A 278 -8.76 -15.06 -19.65
N ARG A 279 -7.87 -14.25 -20.25
CA ARG A 279 -8.25 -13.24 -21.27
C ARG A 279 -8.98 -13.77 -22.49
N ASP A 280 -8.71 -15.04 -22.87
CA ASP A 280 -9.29 -15.67 -24.04
C ASP A 280 -10.50 -16.56 -23.70
N ILE A 281 -10.97 -16.53 -22.46
CA ILE A 281 -12.18 -17.26 -22.06
C ILE A 281 -13.40 -16.44 -22.51
N PRO A 282 -14.29 -17.00 -23.38
CA PRO A 282 -15.47 -16.28 -23.83
C PRO A 282 -16.33 -15.80 -22.66
N GLY A 283 -16.68 -14.51 -22.65
CA GLY A 283 -17.50 -13.88 -21.61
C GLY A 283 -16.73 -13.40 -20.40
N VAL A 284 -15.39 -13.54 -20.36
CA VAL A 284 -14.51 -12.87 -19.40
C VAL A 284 -13.97 -11.60 -20.04
N GLU A 285 -14.14 -10.47 -19.36
CA GLU A 285 -13.58 -9.19 -19.79
C GLU A 285 -12.55 -8.72 -18.79
N LEU A 286 -11.42 -8.21 -19.25
CA LEU A 286 -10.41 -7.54 -18.45
C LEU A 286 -10.46 -6.04 -18.78
N PRO A 287 -11.22 -5.22 -18.00
CA PRO A 287 -11.47 -3.82 -18.37
C PRO A 287 -10.24 -2.92 -18.18
N ARG A 288 -9.21 -3.43 -17.51
CA ARG A 288 -7.98 -2.68 -17.20
C ARG A 288 -6.74 -3.51 -17.54
N PRO A 289 -5.61 -2.87 -17.90
CA PRO A 289 -4.33 -3.55 -17.95
C PRO A 289 -3.94 -4.06 -16.57
N VAL A 290 -3.25 -5.19 -16.50
CA VAL A 290 -2.67 -5.72 -15.26
C VAL A 290 -1.25 -5.19 -15.15
N GLU A 291 -1.05 -4.19 -14.31
CA GLU A 291 0.24 -3.50 -14.18
C GLU A 291 1.08 -4.02 -13.01
N ALA A 292 0.44 -4.67 -12.02
CA ALA A 292 1.10 -5.28 -10.86
C ALA A 292 0.42 -6.61 -10.49
N ASN A 293 0.08 -6.81 -9.21
CA ASN A 293 -0.46 -8.07 -8.68
C ASN A 293 -2.00 -8.14 -8.63
N ALA A 294 -2.70 -7.09 -9.07
CA ALA A 294 -4.17 -7.03 -9.10
C ALA A 294 -4.70 -7.29 -10.52
N VAL A 295 -5.71 -8.15 -10.64
CA VAL A 295 -6.44 -8.42 -11.88
C VAL A 295 -7.90 -8.03 -11.66
N PHE A 296 -8.38 -7.08 -12.47
CA PHE A 296 -9.79 -6.70 -12.50
C PHE A 296 -10.46 -7.42 -13.67
N ALA A 297 -11.61 -8.03 -13.41
CA ALA A 297 -12.35 -8.76 -14.41
C ALA A 297 -13.86 -8.53 -14.27
N VAL A 298 -14.59 -8.67 -15.38
CA VAL A 298 -16.04 -8.71 -15.40
C VAL A 298 -16.48 -10.08 -15.89
N LEU A 299 -17.39 -10.70 -15.13
CA LEU A 299 -17.95 -12.03 -15.38
C LEU A 299 -19.47 -11.97 -15.20
N PRO A 300 -20.25 -12.89 -15.79
CA PRO A 300 -21.64 -13.04 -15.44
C PRO A 300 -21.80 -13.27 -13.91
N ARG A 301 -22.77 -12.60 -13.31
CA ARG A 301 -22.98 -12.63 -11.85
C ARG A 301 -23.11 -14.05 -11.30
N GLU A 302 -23.84 -14.89 -12.00
CA GLU A 302 -24.07 -16.30 -11.61
C GLU A 302 -22.77 -17.11 -11.58
N VAL A 303 -21.84 -16.82 -12.54
CA VAL A 303 -20.51 -17.43 -12.57
C VAL A 303 -19.69 -16.96 -11.37
N THR A 304 -19.70 -15.65 -11.09
CA THR A 304 -19.02 -15.07 -9.92
C THR A 304 -19.50 -15.74 -8.63
N GLU A 305 -20.82 -15.88 -8.44
CA GLU A 305 -21.41 -16.51 -7.25
C GLU A 305 -21.03 -18.00 -7.10
N ARG A 306 -20.90 -18.75 -8.23
CA ARG A 306 -20.45 -20.15 -8.20
C ARG A 306 -18.97 -20.26 -7.87
N LEU A 307 -18.13 -19.40 -8.47
CA LEU A 307 -16.69 -19.35 -8.21
C LEU A 307 -16.38 -18.98 -6.76
N GLN A 308 -17.13 -18.04 -6.17
CA GLN A 308 -16.95 -17.62 -4.78
C GLN A 308 -17.24 -18.72 -3.75
N LYS A 309 -17.94 -19.77 -4.11
CA LYS A 309 -18.12 -20.98 -3.28
C LYS A 309 -16.85 -21.86 -3.21
N ARG A 310 -15.96 -21.72 -4.19
CA ARG A 310 -14.70 -22.52 -4.33
C ARG A 310 -13.46 -21.71 -4.02
N PHE A 311 -13.46 -20.43 -4.40
CA PHE A 311 -12.33 -19.50 -4.26
C PHE A 311 -12.79 -18.21 -3.62
N ARG A 312 -12.03 -17.69 -2.67
CA ARG A 312 -12.37 -16.44 -2.03
C ARG A 312 -11.79 -15.27 -2.82
N PHE A 313 -12.65 -14.35 -3.27
CA PHE A 313 -12.32 -13.06 -3.88
C PHE A 313 -13.49 -12.09 -3.72
N TYR A 314 -13.26 -10.80 -3.94
CA TYR A 314 -14.27 -9.76 -3.76
C TYR A 314 -14.93 -9.37 -5.08
N THR A 315 -16.24 -9.10 -5.04
CA THR A 315 -16.87 -8.20 -6.00
C THR A 315 -16.40 -6.80 -5.69
N TRP A 316 -15.79 -6.14 -6.68
CA TRP A 316 -15.23 -4.81 -6.55
C TRP A 316 -16.28 -3.72 -6.80
N ASN A 317 -17.13 -3.94 -7.79
CA ASN A 317 -18.21 -3.04 -8.13
C ASN A 317 -19.49 -3.85 -8.41
N GLU A 318 -20.46 -3.75 -7.51
CA GLU A 318 -21.73 -4.48 -7.61
C GLU A 318 -22.58 -4.03 -8.82
N ALA A 319 -22.46 -2.75 -9.25
CA ALA A 319 -23.25 -2.23 -10.36
C ALA A 319 -22.77 -2.76 -11.72
N THR A 320 -21.46 -2.96 -11.87
CA THR A 320 -20.86 -3.46 -13.13
C THR A 320 -20.56 -4.95 -13.10
N GLY A 321 -20.63 -5.60 -11.94
CA GLY A 321 -20.20 -6.99 -11.74
C GLY A 321 -18.67 -7.17 -11.79
N GLU A 322 -17.90 -6.07 -11.72
CA GLU A 322 -16.45 -6.12 -11.68
C GLU A 322 -15.96 -6.80 -10.42
N VAL A 323 -15.07 -7.76 -10.55
CA VAL A 323 -14.38 -8.46 -9.47
C VAL A 323 -12.92 -8.07 -9.45
N ARG A 324 -12.27 -8.17 -8.29
CA ARG A 324 -10.82 -8.01 -8.14
C ARG A 324 -10.21 -9.31 -7.65
N TRP A 325 -9.23 -9.81 -8.38
CA TRP A 325 -8.38 -10.93 -8.00
C TRP A 325 -6.99 -10.41 -7.65
N MET A 326 -6.53 -10.73 -6.45
CA MET A 326 -5.25 -10.27 -5.92
C MET A 326 -4.31 -11.46 -5.73
N CYS A 327 -3.14 -11.41 -6.35
CA CYS A 327 -2.06 -12.38 -6.12
C CYS A 327 -1.13 -11.88 -5.01
N ALA A 328 -0.71 -12.78 -4.13
CA ALA A 328 0.22 -12.51 -3.04
C ALA A 328 1.60 -13.09 -3.33
N PHE A 329 2.57 -12.78 -2.48
CA PHE A 329 3.95 -13.26 -2.61
C PHE A 329 4.07 -14.79 -2.54
N ASP A 330 3.09 -15.48 -1.94
CA ASP A 330 3.04 -16.94 -1.78
C ASP A 330 2.07 -17.62 -2.76
N THR A 331 1.46 -16.87 -3.69
CA THR A 331 0.65 -17.43 -4.77
C THR A 331 1.56 -18.21 -5.73
N THR A 332 1.18 -19.46 -6.04
CA THR A 332 1.94 -20.34 -6.92
C THR A 332 1.31 -20.42 -8.32
N GLU A 333 2.09 -20.92 -9.30
CA GLU A 333 1.55 -21.20 -10.63
C GLU A 333 0.39 -22.20 -10.59
N ALA A 334 0.49 -23.21 -9.73
CA ALA A 334 -0.57 -24.22 -9.56
C ALA A 334 -1.87 -23.61 -9.03
N ASP A 335 -1.78 -22.63 -8.11
CA ASP A 335 -2.95 -21.92 -7.60
C ASP A 335 -3.63 -21.11 -8.70
N VAL A 336 -2.86 -20.42 -9.52
CA VAL A 336 -3.35 -19.65 -10.68
C VAL A 336 -4.00 -20.57 -11.72
N ASP A 337 -3.34 -21.67 -12.07
CA ASP A 337 -3.82 -22.63 -13.06
C ASP A 337 -5.12 -23.29 -12.59
N ALA A 338 -5.22 -23.65 -11.31
CA ALA A 338 -6.45 -24.21 -10.71
C ALA A 338 -7.61 -23.20 -10.74
N PHE A 339 -7.34 -21.93 -10.44
CA PHE A 339 -8.35 -20.88 -10.47
C PHE A 339 -8.80 -20.58 -11.92
N ALA A 340 -7.88 -20.44 -12.86
CA ALA A 340 -8.19 -20.25 -14.28
C ALA A 340 -8.97 -21.42 -14.88
N ALA A 341 -8.65 -22.66 -14.48
CA ALA A 341 -9.41 -23.85 -14.90
C ALA A 341 -10.85 -23.81 -14.37
N ALA A 342 -11.04 -23.41 -13.11
CA ALA A 342 -12.37 -23.25 -12.52
C ALA A 342 -13.19 -22.16 -13.23
N ILE A 343 -12.58 -21.02 -13.56
CA ILE A 343 -13.23 -19.96 -14.36
C ILE A 343 -13.68 -20.53 -15.69
N ARG A 344 -12.81 -21.25 -16.40
CA ARG A 344 -13.14 -21.86 -17.71
C ARG A 344 -14.25 -22.91 -17.60
N GLU A 345 -14.31 -23.66 -16.50
CA GLU A 345 -15.36 -24.63 -16.21
C GLU A 345 -16.72 -23.95 -16.02
N GLU A 346 -16.78 -22.91 -15.18
CA GLU A 346 -18.01 -22.20 -14.83
C GLU A 346 -18.56 -21.29 -15.94
N MET A 347 -17.72 -20.94 -16.92
CA MET A 347 -18.12 -20.18 -18.12
C MET A 347 -18.71 -21.05 -19.24
N ARG A 348 -18.72 -22.37 -19.10
CA ARG A 348 -19.35 -23.32 -20.06
C ARG A 348 -20.83 -23.46 -19.80
#